data_a49d742df10a599f028b4fc0d0f088c8
#
_entry.id   a49d742df10a599f028b4fc0d0f088c8
#
_cell.length_a   1.000
_cell.length_b   1.000
_cell.length_c   1.000
_cell.angle_alpha   90.00
_cell.angle_beta   90.00
_cell.angle_gamma   90.00
#
_symmetry.space_group_name_H-M   'P 1'
#
loop_
_entity.id
_entity.type
_entity.pdbx_description
1 polymer ?
#
loop_
_entity_poly.entity_id
_entity_poly.type
_entity_poly.pdbx_seq_one_letter_code
_entity_poly.pdbx_strand_id
1 'polypeptide(L)'
;KINKNSLILYDDRITIKKDLSDYFKELNLNSIKKLIINFDPNLKFKKKHITYDLNYRNQLVYNSNNLKIYNDSKCTNLNNAIYKNNLINSVNKILILGGKFKKQDKNLKYNITNTLVLIFGSQKDLFINQLKFIHSNYFKFNNLNELFKFLKLIIKFNKYEFILFSPGGESYDSYKNYLDRGNHFNQLIKKVLL
;
A
#
# COMPACT_ATOMS: atom_id res chain seq x y z
N LYS A 1 29.49 3.18 -12.75
CA LYS A 1 29.11 3.19 -14.20
C LYS A 1 27.85 2.36 -14.35
N ILE A 2 26.69 3.00 -14.51
CA ILE A 2 25.43 2.32 -14.81
C ILE A 2 25.54 1.90 -16.29
N ASN A 3 25.42 0.61 -16.53
CA ASN A 3 25.51 0.06 -17.88
C ASN A 3 24.27 0.51 -18.68
N LYS A 4 24.46 1.21 -19.81
CA LYS A 4 23.36 1.69 -20.68
C LYS A 4 22.37 0.57 -21.04
N ASN A 5 22.84 -0.65 -21.19
CA ASN A 5 22.00 -1.82 -21.53
C ASN A 5 21.08 -2.30 -20.39
N SER A 6 21.42 -2.07 -19.12
CA SER A 6 20.57 -2.42 -17.98
C SER A 6 19.38 -1.45 -17.81
N LEU A 7 19.52 -0.21 -18.23
CA LEU A 7 18.41 0.76 -18.24
C LEU A 7 17.39 0.48 -19.36
N ILE A 8 17.86 -0.04 -20.51
CA ILE A 8 17.00 -0.41 -21.65
C ILE A 8 16.17 -1.67 -21.33
N LEU A 9 16.72 -2.65 -20.59
CA LEU A 9 16.01 -3.84 -20.15
C LEU A 9 14.90 -3.56 -19.13
N TYR A 10 14.99 -2.45 -18.38
CA TYR A 10 13.91 -1.98 -17.51
C TYR A 10 12.75 -1.33 -18.27
N ASP A 11 13.02 -0.77 -19.46
CA ASP A 11 12.04 -0.05 -20.26
C ASP A 11 11.01 -0.99 -20.92
N ASP A 12 11.40 -2.22 -21.25
CA ASP A 12 10.54 -3.19 -21.94
C ASP A 12 9.54 -3.93 -20.99
N ARG A 13 9.57 -3.66 -19.67
CA ARG A 13 8.81 -4.42 -18.66
C ARG A 13 7.75 -3.65 -17.89
N ILE A 14 7.48 -2.39 -18.20
CA ILE A 14 6.56 -1.56 -17.45
C ILE A 14 5.31 -1.24 -18.27
N THR A 15 4.16 -1.86 -17.98
CA THR A 15 2.85 -1.48 -18.53
C THR A 15 2.07 -0.65 -17.52
N ILE A 16 1.55 0.50 -17.93
CA ILE A 16 0.74 1.37 -17.09
C ILE A 16 -0.74 0.99 -17.26
N LYS A 17 -1.38 0.52 -16.19
CA LYS A 17 -2.84 0.38 -16.09
C LYS A 17 -3.43 1.59 -15.40
N LYS A 18 -4.60 2.08 -15.84
CA LYS A 18 -5.26 3.29 -15.30
C LYS A 18 -6.02 2.99 -14.02
N ASP A 19 -5.33 2.91 -12.88
CA ASP A 19 -5.94 2.85 -11.54
C ASP A 19 -5.05 3.58 -10.51
N LEU A 20 -5.37 3.48 -9.23
CA LEU A 20 -4.58 4.11 -8.17
C LEU A 20 -3.12 3.63 -8.14
N SER A 21 -2.88 2.37 -8.52
CA SER A 21 -1.53 1.82 -8.68
C SER A 21 -0.77 2.54 -9.79
N ASP A 22 -1.46 3.00 -10.83
CA ASP A 22 -0.88 3.71 -11.96
C ASP A 22 -0.46 5.13 -11.59
N TYR A 23 -1.19 5.82 -10.72
CA TYR A 23 -0.79 7.12 -10.20
C TYR A 23 0.55 7.04 -9.46
N PHE A 24 0.72 6.04 -8.58
CA PHE A 24 1.99 5.82 -7.88
C PHE A 24 3.12 5.38 -8.81
N LYS A 25 2.80 4.60 -9.85
CA LYS A 25 3.75 4.22 -10.89
C LYS A 25 4.17 5.45 -11.71
N GLU A 26 3.24 6.33 -12.03
CA GLU A 26 3.50 7.54 -12.80
C GLU A 26 4.40 8.53 -12.05
N LEU A 27 4.23 8.69 -10.73
CA LEU A 27 5.12 9.47 -9.89
C LEU A 27 6.56 8.92 -9.90
N ASN A 28 6.71 7.61 -9.75
CA ASN A 28 8.02 6.95 -9.83
C ASN A 28 8.63 7.06 -11.24
N LEU A 29 7.80 6.94 -12.27
CA LEU A 29 8.21 7.05 -13.66
C LEU A 29 8.72 8.44 -13.99
N ASN A 30 8.06 9.49 -13.51
CA ASN A 30 8.47 10.87 -13.70
C ASN A 30 9.80 11.17 -13.00
N SER A 31 10.06 10.58 -11.85
CA SER A 31 11.34 10.67 -11.15
C SER A 31 12.45 9.95 -11.92
N ILE A 32 12.18 8.76 -12.44
CA ILE A 32 13.11 7.99 -13.28
C ILE A 32 13.37 8.73 -14.60
N LYS A 33 12.34 9.31 -15.25
CA LYS A 33 12.50 10.13 -16.44
C LYS A 33 13.42 11.32 -16.21
N LYS A 34 13.22 12.07 -15.11
CA LYS A 34 14.08 13.20 -14.76
C LYS A 34 15.53 12.77 -14.59
N LEU A 35 15.76 11.62 -13.92
CA LEU A 35 17.09 11.05 -13.77
C LEU A 35 17.72 10.69 -15.13
N ILE A 36 17.00 10.00 -15.99
CA ILE A 36 17.47 9.57 -17.29
C ILE A 36 17.79 10.77 -18.19
N ILE A 37 16.91 11.79 -18.25
CA ILE A 37 17.13 13.01 -19.05
C ILE A 37 18.35 13.79 -18.55
N ASN A 38 18.63 13.78 -17.25
CA ASN A 38 19.83 14.40 -16.69
C ASN A 38 21.13 13.67 -17.08
N PHE A 39 21.04 12.36 -17.35
CA PHE A 39 22.21 11.56 -17.79
C PHE A 39 22.40 11.54 -19.32
N ASP A 40 21.30 11.57 -20.08
CA ASP A 40 21.32 11.59 -21.55
C ASP A 40 20.08 12.30 -22.09
N PRO A 41 20.20 13.63 -22.41
CA PRO A 41 19.09 14.44 -22.92
C PRO A 41 18.48 13.94 -24.24
N ASN A 42 19.23 13.12 -25.00
CA ASN A 42 18.80 12.60 -26.31
C ASN A 42 18.01 11.29 -26.19
N LEU A 43 17.86 10.72 -24.99
CA LEU A 43 17.14 9.47 -24.76
C LEU A 43 15.63 9.72 -24.88
N LYS A 44 15.03 9.29 -25.98
CA LYS A 44 13.58 9.36 -26.20
C LYS A 44 12.89 8.24 -25.41
N PHE A 45 12.21 8.62 -24.33
CA PHE A 45 11.43 7.70 -23.51
C PHE A 45 10.12 7.34 -24.23
N LYS A 46 10.01 6.11 -24.75
CA LYS A 46 8.75 5.60 -25.31
C LYS A 46 7.87 5.07 -24.19
N LYS A 47 6.73 5.71 -23.94
CA LYS A 47 5.72 5.40 -22.89
C LYS A 47 5.17 3.96 -22.95
N LYS A 48 5.56 3.14 -23.93
CA LYS A 48 4.81 1.99 -24.43
C LYS A 48 5.03 0.66 -23.69
N HIS A 49 6.02 0.54 -22.83
CA HIS A 49 6.44 -0.81 -22.35
C HIS A 49 6.90 -0.89 -20.88
N ILE A 50 6.21 -0.22 -19.96
CA ILE A 50 6.56 -0.41 -18.55
C ILE A 50 5.48 -1.26 -17.88
N THR A 51 5.65 -2.57 -17.84
CA THR A 51 4.85 -3.47 -16.98
C THR A 51 5.56 -3.59 -15.64
N TYR A 52 4.99 -2.97 -14.62
CA TYR A 52 5.50 -3.09 -13.26
C TYR A 52 4.51 -3.93 -12.46
N ASP A 53 4.65 -5.23 -12.52
CA ASP A 53 3.89 -6.15 -11.67
C ASP A 53 4.79 -6.64 -10.55
N LEU A 54 5.14 -5.73 -9.64
CA LEU A 54 5.75 -6.14 -8.37
C LEU A 54 4.63 -6.59 -7.45
N ASN A 55 4.56 -7.90 -7.23
CA ASN A 55 3.67 -8.49 -6.25
C ASN A 55 3.73 -7.72 -4.92
N TYR A 56 2.55 -7.42 -4.37
CA TYR A 56 2.38 -6.72 -3.08
C TYR A 56 2.90 -5.28 -3.04
N ARG A 57 2.96 -4.59 -4.19
CA ARG A 57 3.18 -3.14 -4.28
C ARG A 57 1.98 -2.47 -4.94
N ASN A 58 1.04 -1.97 -4.14
CA ASN A 58 -0.24 -1.43 -4.58
C ASN A 58 -0.96 -2.38 -5.58
N GLN A 59 -0.82 -3.67 -5.35
CA GLN A 59 -1.44 -4.71 -6.19
C GLN A 59 -2.95 -4.64 -5.99
N LEU A 60 -3.72 -4.41 -7.06
CA LEU A 60 -5.17 -4.54 -7.04
C LEU A 60 -5.52 -6.02 -6.93
N VAL A 61 -6.11 -6.44 -5.81
CA VAL A 61 -6.44 -7.85 -5.52
C VAL A 61 -7.92 -8.14 -5.62
N TYR A 62 -8.75 -7.11 -5.55
CA TYR A 62 -10.18 -7.20 -5.77
C TYR A 62 -10.71 -5.91 -6.39
N ASN A 63 -11.60 -6.04 -7.35
CA ASN A 63 -12.25 -4.91 -8.02
C ASN A 63 -13.70 -5.29 -8.35
N SER A 64 -14.64 -4.58 -7.75
CA SER A 64 -16.05 -4.60 -8.10
C SER A 64 -16.52 -3.16 -8.36
N ASN A 65 -17.77 -2.98 -8.79
CA ASN A 65 -18.33 -1.66 -9.06
C ASN A 65 -18.24 -0.70 -7.84
N ASN A 66 -18.26 -1.25 -6.62
CA ASN A 66 -18.37 -0.46 -5.40
C ASN A 66 -17.15 -0.63 -4.45
N LEU A 67 -16.25 -1.59 -4.68
CA LEU A 67 -15.16 -1.86 -3.75
C LEU A 67 -13.87 -2.21 -4.49
N LYS A 68 -12.79 -1.50 -4.18
CA LYS A 68 -11.43 -1.80 -4.64
C LYS A 68 -10.54 -2.14 -3.44
N ILE A 69 -9.80 -3.25 -3.54
CA ILE A 69 -8.88 -3.69 -2.48
C ILE A 69 -7.47 -3.78 -3.04
N TYR A 70 -6.57 -3.10 -2.37
CA TYR A 70 -5.15 -3.04 -2.73
C TYR A 70 -4.28 -3.73 -1.68
N ASN A 71 -3.37 -4.57 -2.16
CA ASN A 71 -2.32 -5.18 -1.35
C ASN A 71 -0.99 -4.47 -1.59
N ASP A 72 -0.51 -3.80 -0.56
CA ASP A 72 0.78 -3.11 -0.52
C ASP A 72 1.65 -3.63 0.64
N SER A 73 1.67 -4.95 0.82
CA SER A 73 2.41 -5.61 1.91
C SER A 73 3.90 -5.24 1.92
N LYS A 74 4.47 -4.80 0.79
CA LYS A 74 5.85 -4.31 0.69
C LYS A 74 6.06 -2.97 1.41
N CYS A 75 5.01 -2.23 1.74
CA CYS A 75 5.11 -0.99 2.49
C CYS A 75 5.50 -1.26 3.95
N THR A 76 6.74 -0.94 4.31
CA THR A 76 7.31 -1.12 5.65
C THR A 76 7.61 0.21 6.35
N ASN A 77 7.11 1.30 5.82
CA ASN A 77 7.27 2.64 6.36
C ASN A 77 5.89 3.28 6.58
N LEU A 78 5.63 3.73 7.82
CA LEU A 78 4.33 4.29 8.20
C LEU A 78 4.01 5.57 7.43
N ASN A 79 4.98 6.45 7.22
CA ASN A 79 4.77 7.69 6.46
C ASN A 79 4.27 7.39 5.04
N ASN A 80 4.87 6.41 4.36
CA ASN A 80 4.44 6.01 3.02
C ASN A 80 3.03 5.42 3.01
N ALA A 81 2.67 4.63 4.03
CA ALA A 81 1.32 4.09 4.16
C ALA A 81 0.27 5.20 4.33
N ILE A 82 0.54 6.17 5.21
CA ILE A 82 -0.34 7.31 5.44
C ILE A 82 -0.43 8.22 4.21
N TYR A 83 0.70 8.52 3.57
CA TYR A 83 0.73 9.31 2.35
C TYR A 83 -0.16 8.69 1.26
N LYS A 84 -0.02 7.38 1.01
CA LYS A 84 -0.85 6.66 0.04
C LYS A 84 -2.34 6.69 0.41
N ASN A 85 -2.67 6.47 1.68
CA ASN A 85 -4.04 6.55 2.15
C ASN A 85 -4.66 7.93 1.92
N ASN A 86 -3.91 8.99 2.20
CA ASN A 86 -4.40 10.36 2.08
C ASN A 86 -4.57 10.80 0.62
N LEU A 87 -3.91 10.15 -0.33
CA LEU A 87 -4.14 10.36 -1.76
C LEU A 87 -5.44 9.74 -2.26
N ILE A 88 -6.03 8.78 -1.53
CA ILE A 88 -7.33 8.20 -1.89
C ILE A 88 -8.43 9.22 -1.55
N ASN A 89 -9.03 9.81 -2.57
CA ASN A 89 -10.12 10.77 -2.42
C ASN A 89 -11.46 10.06 -2.21
N SER A 90 -11.64 9.44 -1.05
CA SER A 90 -12.90 8.85 -0.59
C SER A 90 -12.99 8.97 0.92
N VAL A 91 -14.20 9.20 1.43
CA VAL A 91 -14.50 9.17 2.88
C VAL A 91 -14.85 7.74 3.37
N ASN A 92 -15.11 6.83 2.44
CA ASN A 92 -15.50 5.44 2.71
C ASN A 92 -14.32 4.50 2.48
N LYS A 93 -13.22 4.72 3.20
CA LYS A 93 -12.00 3.94 3.03
C LYS A 93 -11.48 3.32 4.31
N ILE A 94 -10.82 2.18 4.16
CA ILE A 94 -10.17 1.45 5.23
C ILE A 94 -8.66 1.40 4.95
N LEU A 95 -7.86 1.75 5.96
CA LEU A 95 -6.42 1.51 5.97
C LEU A 95 -6.10 0.39 6.96
N ILE A 96 -5.36 -0.62 6.51
CA ILE A 96 -4.88 -1.70 7.37
C ILE A 96 -3.39 -1.53 7.63
N LEU A 97 -3.04 -1.31 8.91
CA LEU A 97 -1.68 -1.12 9.41
C LEU A 97 -1.26 -2.31 10.29
N GLY A 98 0.04 -2.52 10.44
CA GLY A 98 0.58 -3.51 11.36
C GLY A 98 1.99 -3.99 11.02
N GLY A 99 2.48 -4.94 11.81
CA GLY A 99 3.83 -5.45 11.70
C GLY A 99 4.78 -4.85 12.72
N LYS A 100 6.10 -5.13 12.57
CA LYS A 100 7.12 -4.58 13.45
C LYS A 100 7.35 -3.11 13.13
N PHE A 101 7.08 -2.25 14.11
CA PHE A 101 7.21 -0.82 13.99
C PHE A 101 8.69 -0.41 13.85
N LYS A 102 9.01 0.37 12.84
CA LYS A 102 10.32 1.04 12.74
C LYS A 102 10.29 2.30 13.57
N LYS A 103 11.26 2.43 14.49
CA LYS A 103 11.45 3.64 15.28
C LYS A 103 11.65 4.81 14.31
N GLN A 104 10.66 5.69 14.26
CA GLN A 104 10.73 6.95 13.51
C GLN A 104 10.93 8.08 14.52
N ASP A 105 11.20 9.30 14.05
CA ASP A 105 11.35 10.44 14.94
C ASP A 105 10.17 10.55 15.90
N LYS A 106 10.47 10.51 17.20
CA LYS A 106 9.47 10.42 18.27
C LYS A 106 8.45 11.56 18.29
N ASN A 107 8.75 12.68 17.62
CA ASN A 107 7.97 13.91 17.64
C ASN A 107 7.06 14.11 16.43
N LEU A 108 7.13 13.26 15.41
CA LEU A 108 6.30 13.39 14.21
C LEU A 108 5.02 12.59 14.37
N LYS A 109 3.88 13.30 14.39
CA LYS A 109 2.56 12.68 14.28
C LYS A 109 2.03 12.85 12.86
N TYR A 110 1.61 11.75 12.26
CA TYR A 110 1.02 11.75 10.91
C TYR A 110 -0.50 11.94 10.99
N ASN A 111 -1.00 12.94 10.28
CA ASN A 111 -2.44 13.14 10.16
C ASN A 111 -3.05 12.05 9.28
N ILE A 112 -4.13 11.44 9.78
CA ILE A 112 -4.96 10.52 9.03
C ILE A 112 -6.39 11.06 9.02
N THR A 113 -6.98 11.16 7.84
CA THR A 113 -8.25 11.86 7.64
C THR A 113 -9.29 10.95 7.00
N ASN A 114 -10.54 11.04 7.47
CA ASN A 114 -11.71 10.36 6.88
C ASN A 114 -11.45 8.89 6.58
N THR A 115 -10.87 8.16 7.54
CA THR A 115 -10.41 6.78 7.33
C THR A 115 -10.77 5.92 8.52
N LEU A 116 -11.30 4.72 8.29
CA LEU A 116 -11.32 3.67 9.28
C LEU A 116 -9.96 2.95 9.28
N VAL A 117 -9.24 2.98 10.40
CA VAL A 117 -7.93 2.36 10.53
C VAL A 117 -8.04 1.06 11.32
N LEU A 118 -7.62 -0.04 10.70
CA LEU A 118 -7.55 -1.35 11.35
C LEU A 118 -6.07 -1.68 11.60
N ILE A 119 -5.69 -1.89 12.86
CA ILE A 119 -4.28 -2.07 13.24
C ILE A 119 -4.10 -3.44 13.89
N PHE A 120 -3.17 -4.24 13.38
CA PHE A 120 -2.89 -5.58 13.89
C PHE A 120 -1.45 -5.77 14.34
N GLY A 121 -1.24 -6.79 15.17
CA GLY A 121 0.08 -7.22 15.65
C GLY A 121 0.41 -6.77 17.06
N SER A 122 1.56 -7.21 17.55
CA SER A 122 2.01 -6.96 18.94
C SER A 122 2.36 -5.49 19.20
N GLN A 123 2.73 -4.74 18.16
CA GLN A 123 3.19 -3.34 18.29
C GLN A 123 2.14 -2.31 17.85
N LYS A 124 0.88 -2.68 17.82
CA LYS A 124 -0.26 -1.82 17.40
C LYS A 124 -0.33 -0.48 18.11
N ASP A 125 0.03 -0.41 19.38
CA ASP A 125 -0.03 0.83 20.17
C ASP A 125 1.06 1.84 19.73
N LEU A 126 2.21 1.36 19.24
CA LEU A 126 3.24 2.24 18.68
C LEU A 126 2.77 2.95 17.42
N PHE A 127 1.98 2.27 16.58
CA PHE A 127 1.36 2.90 15.41
C PHE A 127 0.38 4.00 15.83
N ILE A 128 -0.49 3.70 16.81
CA ILE A 128 -1.50 4.65 17.29
C ILE A 128 -0.84 5.91 17.83
N ASN A 129 0.23 5.77 18.60
CA ASN A 129 0.95 6.89 19.19
C ASN A 129 1.59 7.84 18.16
N GLN A 130 1.78 7.37 16.91
CA GLN A 130 2.33 8.19 15.82
C GLN A 130 1.24 8.82 14.94
N LEU A 131 -0.03 8.53 15.18
CA LEU A 131 -1.14 9.00 14.35
C LEU A 131 -1.93 10.09 15.08
N LYS A 132 -2.34 11.11 14.32
CA LYS A 132 -3.37 12.06 14.68
C LYS A 132 -4.61 11.78 13.84
N PHE A 133 -5.65 11.27 14.48
CA PHE A 133 -6.90 10.93 13.83
C PHE A 133 -7.77 12.18 13.65
N ILE A 134 -8.15 12.50 12.40
CA ILE A 134 -9.00 13.63 12.05
C ILE A 134 -10.21 13.05 11.33
N HIS A 135 -11.39 13.11 11.96
CA HIS A 135 -12.61 12.48 11.46
C HIS A 135 -12.38 10.99 11.10
N SER A 136 -11.57 10.30 11.90
CA SER A 136 -11.11 8.94 11.66
C SER A 136 -11.23 8.12 12.94
N ASN A 137 -11.60 6.85 12.77
CA ASN A 137 -11.70 5.89 13.86
C ASN A 137 -10.69 4.77 13.68
N TYR A 138 -10.36 4.04 14.75
CA TYR A 138 -9.49 2.88 14.67
C TYR A 138 -9.96 1.73 15.54
N PHE A 139 -9.58 0.50 15.13
CA PHE A 139 -9.72 -0.72 15.92
C PHE A 139 -8.41 -1.49 15.96
N LYS A 140 -8.20 -2.21 17.07
CA LYS A 140 -6.98 -2.99 17.36
C LYS A 140 -7.26 -4.47 17.32
N PHE A 141 -6.33 -5.25 16.75
CA PHE A 141 -6.41 -6.69 16.62
C PHE A 141 -5.06 -7.33 16.98
N ASN A 142 -5.07 -8.56 17.48
CA ASN A 142 -3.82 -9.25 17.80
C ASN A 142 -3.13 -9.79 16.54
N ASN A 143 -3.91 -10.16 15.54
CA ASN A 143 -3.39 -10.71 14.29
C ASN A 143 -4.33 -10.39 13.11
N LEU A 144 -3.87 -10.73 11.91
CA LEU A 144 -4.61 -10.47 10.68
C LEU A 144 -5.90 -11.31 10.59
N ASN A 145 -5.93 -12.52 11.16
CA ASN A 145 -7.15 -13.36 11.15
C ASN A 145 -8.29 -12.75 11.98
N GLU A 146 -7.99 -12.21 13.17
CA GLU A 146 -8.98 -11.49 13.99
C GLU A 146 -9.50 -10.26 13.25
N LEU A 147 -8.60 -9.48 12.65
CA LEU A 147 -8.97 -8.31 11.85
C LEU A 147 -9.94 -8.71 10.74
N PHE A 148 -9.69 -9.81 10.04
CA PHE A 148 -10.55 -10.26 8.94
C PHE A 148 -11.92 -10.78 9.37
N LYS A 149 -12.05 -11.34 10.57
CA LYS A 149 -13.38 -11.65 11.14
C LYS A 149 -14.22 -10.39 11.31
N PHE A 150 -13.60 -9.31 11.81
CA PHE A 150 -14.27 -8.00 11.93
C PHE A 150 -14.51 -7.37 10.56
N LEU A 151 -13.54 -7.40 9.66
CA LEU A 151 -13.65 -6.84 8.31
C LEU A 151 -14.82 -7.46 7.54
N LYS A 152 -15.03 -8.78 7.64
CA LYS A 152 -16.15 -9.50 7.04
C LYS A 152 -17.50 -8.94 7.49
N LEU A 153 -17.63 -8.58 8.77
CA LEU A 153 -18.86 -8.00 9.30
C LEU A 153 -19.08 -6.59 8.75
N ILE A 154 -18.09 -5.73 8.84
CA ILE A 154 -18.27 -4.33 8.47
C ILE A 154 -18.47 -4.11 6.96
N ILE A 155 -17.83 -4.91 6.10
CA ILE A 155 -18.05 -4.84 4.64
C ILE A 155 -19.50 -5.21 4.29
N LYS A 156 -20.12 -6.13 5.04
CA LYS A 156 -21.52 -6.56 4.79
C LYS A 156 -22.52 -5.44 5.08
N PHE A 157 -22.25 -4.59 6.08
CA PHE A 157 -23.20 -3.59 6.57
C PHE A 157 -22.87 -2.16 6.15
N ASN A 158 -21.65 -1.91 5.67
CA ASN A 158 -21.20 -0.58 5.29
C ASN A 158 -20.68 -0.54 3.85
N LYS A 159 -20.91 0.59 3.18
CA LYS A 159 -20.46 0.80 1.80
C LYS A 159 -19.04 1.38 1.79
N TYR A 160 -18.02 0.52 1.96
CA TYR A 160 -16.65 0.94 1.73
C TYR A 160 -16.30 0.87 0.24
N GLU A 161 -15.57 1.87 -0.23
CA GLU A 161 -15.13 1.98 -1.63
C GLU A 161 -13.69 1.51 -1.81
N PHE A 162 -12.87 1.67 -0.76
CA PHE A 162 -11.46 1.32 -0.81
C PHE A 162 -10.99 0.60 0.47
N ILE A 163 -10.20 -0.43 0.28
CA ILE A 163 -9.42 -1.07 1.34
C ILE A 163 -7.97 -1.07 0.90
N LEU A 164 -7.12 -0.39 1.64
CA LEU A 164 -5.68 -0.36 1.43
C LEU A 164 -4.97 -1.17 2.51
N PHE A 165 -4.41 -2.31 2.15
CA PHE A 165 -3.48 -3.06 2.99
C PHE A 165 -2.08 -2.52 2.78
N SER A 166 -1.65 -1.55 3.58
CA SER A 166 -0.33 -0.94 3.55
C SER A 166 0.23 -0.92 4.97
N PRO A 167 0.83 -2.02 5.43
CA PRO A 167 1.11 -2.26 6.84
C PRO A 167 1.94 -1.17 7.52
N GLY A 168 2.86 -0.50 6.83
CA GLY A 168 3.69 0.56 7.40
C GLY A 168 4.74 0.06 8.40
N GLY A 169 4.76 -1.25 8.69
CA GLY A 169 5.73 -1.93 9.53
C GLY A 169 6.36 -3.14 8.82
N GLU A 170 7.49 -3.60 9.35
CA GLU A 170 8.17 -4.81 8.87
C GLU A 170 7.32 -6.05 9.15
N SER A 171 7.49 -7.10 8.37
CA SER A 171 6.68 -8.33 8.47
C SER A 171 7.21 -9.33 9.50
N TYR A 172 8.43 -9.13 10.01
CA TYR A 172 9.16 -10.09 10.83
C TYR A 172 8.62 -10.33 12.25
N ASP A 173 7.53 -9.66 12.62
CA ASP A 173 6.82 -9.92 13.88
C ASP A 173 5.98 -11.21 13.83
N SER A 174 5.46 -11.57 12.64
CA SER A 174 4.53 -12.68 12.48
C SER A 174 4.69 -13.47 11.16
N TYR A 175 5.57 -13.01 10.27
CA TYR A 175 5.78 -13.56 8.93
C TYR A 175 7.26 -13.65 8.58
N LYS A 176 7.65 -14.60 7.73
CA LYS A 176 9.02 -14.75 7.24
C LYS A 176 9.49 -13.53 6.45
N ASN A 177 8.59 -12.94 5.67
CA ASN A 177 8.86 -11.76 4.84
C ASN A 177 7.53 -11.11 4.40
N TYR A 178 7.61 -10.01 3.65
CA TYR A 178 6.45 -9.30 3.14
C TYR A 178 5.66 -10.09 2.08
N LEU A 179 6.27 -11.06 1.37
CA LEU A 179 5.60 -11.91 0.40
C LEU A 179 4.63 -12.86 1.13
N ASP A 180 5.11 -13.48 2.21
CA ASP A 180 4.32 -14.37 3.05
C ASP A 180 3.12 -13.62 3.66
N ARG A 181 3.35 -12.43 4.21
CA ARG A 181 2.29 -11.55 4.71
C ARG A 181 1.29 -11.14 3.62
N GLY A 182 1.78 -10.80 2.44
CA GLY A 182 0.94 -10.44 1.30
C GLY A 182 0.10 -11.61 0.77
N ASN A 183 0.67 -12.81 0.72
CA ASN A 183 -0.04 -14.03 0.37
C ASN A 183 -1.17 -14.33 1.36
N HIS A 184 -0.87 -14.26 2.67
CA HIS A 184 -1.87 -14.48 3.70
C HIS A 184 -3.04 -13.49 3.58
N PHE A 185 -2.74 -12.20 3.36
CA PHE A 185 -3.78 -11.20 3.10
C PHE A 185 -4.65 -11.57 1.90
N ASN A 186 -4.05 -11.96 0.76
CA ASN A 186 -4.79 -12.34 -0.44
C ASN A 186 -5.68 -13.57 -0.21
N GLN A 187 -5.20 -14.56 0.55
CA GLN A 187 -5.99 -15.73 0.92
C GLN A 187 -7.20 -15.36 1.81
N LEU A 188 -7.02 -14.43 2.75
CA LEU A 188 -8.10 -13.96 3.61
C LEU A 188 -9.15 -13.15 2.83
N ILE A 189 -8.74 -12.29 1.88
CA ILE A 189 -9.65 -11.58 0.98
C ILE A 189 -10.53 -12.55 0.19
N LYS A 190 -9.93 -13.61 -0.39
CA LYS A 190 -10.70 -14.63 -1.10
C LYS A 190 -11.75 -15.29 -0.21
N LYS A 191 -11.43 -15.60 1.05
CA LYS A 191 -12.38 -16.21 2.01
C LYS A 191 -13.50 -15.27 2.47
N VAL A 192 -13.32 -13.98 2.36
CA VAL A 192 -14.30 -12.98 2.82
C VAL A 192 -15.25 -12.56 1.70
N LEU A 193 -14.78 -12.54 0.46
CA LEU A 193 -15.51 -11.99 -0.70
C LEU A 193 -15.99 -13.06 -1.70
N LEU A 194 -15.45 -14.26 -1.62
CA LEU A 194 -15.85 -15.43 -2.41
C LEU A 194 -16.51 -16.48 -1.53
#